data_450e101040be0419acb40bae63d7af08
#
_entry.id   450e101040be0419acb40bae63d7af08
#
_cell.length_a   1.000
_cell.length_b   1.000
_cell.length_c   1.000
_cell.angle_alpha   90.00
_cell.angle_beta   90.00
_cell.angle_gamma   90.00
#
_symmetry.space_group_name_H-M   'P 1'
#
loop_
_entity.id
_entity.type
_entity.pdbx_description
1 polymer ?
#
loop_
_entity_poly.entity_id
_entity_poly.type
_entity_poly.pdbx_seq_one_letter_code
_entity_poly.pdbx_strand_id
1 'polypeptide(L)'
;MSKRYQRSNTLLPSPVGAPFRLAVVQFTVPGAKNGGSDKGPDGNRVDSIPIANGVIHAGGACDLLKFDSGIGDADACVAAFDTAANQYDALIVRINPGQLSQGTPQGTQAAFDALMNMYIARGKLIWSSPKIQTQMGAKDALVHISKLNCGLEDTYAYYTEEELFVGFKKTCAFQPRVLKQNRGSAGEGIWLCWLWDKNSNTKVERYPATYLGEKVLKDNDYLKLMEMNDNHVEFHTVKEFMIFCVDGPTGQGAGSWKSTFPGEYLKGGKAAHGQLVDQRLLPRIDEGEVRILMAGDTCQMAIHKKPLGGGLSAVGGNSEYTYYRPTDAKYFGLVQKLYADIPKLLPSLELEGEPLPLLWTCDYIPKNPDTWPKGPYDRSCPDAETEYTVGEFNCSCVGISKFQAVCGGEKTLADVPDADYFDACELTDLMGIKAIEMLVKAKEDRAAKMLAEAVGCGCWVGPRGNPLMKVEVTENGCTCAVQ
;
A
#
# COMPACT_ATOMS: atom_id res chain seq x y z
N MET A 1 -29.72 12.48 -17.38
CA MET A 1 -29.25 11.09 -17.57
C MET A 1 -27.86 11.16 -18.16
N SER A 2 -26.81 10.93 -17.38
CA SER A 2 -25.46 10.81 -17.92
C SER A 2 -25.43 9.57 -18.81
N LYS A 3 -24.88 9.69 -20.02
CA LYS A 3 -24.64 8.53 -20.88
C LYS A 3 -23.65 7.64 -20.13
N ARG A 4 -24.13 6.53 -19.60
CA ARG A 4 -23.28 5.51 -18.99
C ARG A 4 -22.33 5.01 -20.07
N TYR A 5 -21.06 5.25 -19.89
CA TYR A 5 -20.02 4.87 -20.84
C TYR A 5 -19.77 3.36 -20.74
N GLN A 6 -20.21 2.61 -21.71
CA GLN A 6 -19.73 1.24 -21.91
C GLN A 6 -18.31 1.33 -22.50
N ARG A 7 -17.28 1.17 -21.67
CA ARG A 7 -15.90 1.21 -22.15
C ARG A 7 -15.49 -0.15 -22.69
N SER A 8 -14.91 -0.11 -23.87
CA SER A 8 -14.26 -1.25 -24.50
C SER A 8 -13.09 -1.76 -23.64
N ASN A 9 -12.95 -3.08 -23.49
CA ASN A 9 -11.74 -3.74 -23.04
C ASN A 9 -10.61 -3.66 -24.09
N THR A 10 -10.76 -2.82 -25.09
CA THR A 10 -9.78 -2.58 -26.15
C THR A 10 -9.03 -1.30 -25.85
N LEU A 11 -7.72 -1.33 -25.98
CA LEU A 11 -6.88 -0.14 -25.88
C LEU A 11 -7.29 0.86 -26.94
N LEU A 12 -7.59 2.08 -26.53
CA LEU A 12 -7.92 3.18 -27.42
C LEU A 12 -6.67 3.66 -28.18
N PRO A 13 -6.83 4.27 -29.36
CA PRO A 13 -5.71 4.94 -30.03
C PRO A 13 -5.27 6.16 -29.22
N SER A 14 -3.97 6.30 -29.05
CA SER A 14 -3.38 7.47 -28.41
C SER A 14 -3.59 8.74 -29.23
N PRO A 15 -3.83 9.92 -28.60
CA PRO A 15 -3.97 11.19 -29.30
C PRO A 15 -2.70 11.54 -30.08
N VAL A 16 -2.86 12.08 -31.27
CA VAL A 16 -1.74 12.61 -32.06
C VAL A 16 -1.21 13.87 -31.38
N GLY A 17 0.12 13.94 -31.18
CA GLY A 17 0.74 15.08 -30.54
C GLY A 17 0.51 15.19 -29.03
N ALA A 18 0.18 14.10 -28.38
CA ALA A 18 0.05 14.04 -26.93
C ALA A 18 1.30 14.63 -26.23
N PRO A 19 1.14 15.47 -25.19
CA PRO A 19 2.26 16.15 -24.55
C PRO A 19 3.13 15.21 -23.70
N PHE A 20 2.59 14.04 -23.33
CA PHE A 20 3.27 13.01 -22.53
C PHE A 20 2.95 11.63 -23.08
N ARG A 21 3.94 10.75 -22.97
CA ARG A 21 3.81 9.34 -23.30
C ARG A 21 4.05 8.48 -22.06
N LEU A 22 3.06 7.68 -21.71
CA LEU A 22 3.08 6.80 -20.54
C LEU A 22 3.01 5.34 -20.97
N ALA A 23 3.37 4.43 -20.07
CA ALA A 23 3.06 3.02 -20.24
C ALA A 23 2.50 2.43 -18.93
N VAL A 24 1.48 1.57 -19.08
CA VAL A 24 1.05 0.67 -18.01
C VAL A 24 1.90 -0.60 -18.10
N VAL A 25 2.73 -0.83 -17.09
CA VAL A 25 3.63 -1.97 -17.05
C VAL A 25 2.86 -3.20 -16.58
N GLN A 26 2.76 -4.17 -17.46
CA GLN A 26 2.21 -5.49 -17.22
C GLN A 26 3.34 -6.49 -16.95
N PHE A 27 3.04 -7.50 -16.14
CA PHE A 27 4.03 -8.47 -15.72
C PHE A 27 3.54 -9.90 -15.98
N THR A 28 4.39 -10.70 -16.59
CA THR A 28 4.13 -12.12 -16.79
C THR A 28 5.23 -12.92 -16.12
N VAL A 29 4.82 -13.81 -15.21
CA VAL A 29 5.70 -14.79 -14.56
C VAL A 29 5.27 -16.17 -15.03
N PRO A 30 6.11 -16.90 -15.78
CA PRO A 30 5.79 -18.26 -16.18
C PRO A 30 5.53 -19.16 -14.97
N GLY A 31 4.44 -19.89 -14.99
CA GLY A 31 4.09 -20.84 -13.93
C GLY A 31 3.66 -20.22 -12.59
N ALA A 32 3.63 -18.90 -12.46
CA ALA A 32 3.12 -18.28 -11.24
C ALA A 32 1.62 -18.57 -11.09
N LYS A 33 1.25 -19.08 -9.91
CA LYS A 33 -0.15 -19.09 -9.50
C LYS A 33 -0.58 -17.64 -9.30
N ASN A 34 -1.32 -17.11 -10.26
CA ASN A 34 -1.83 -15.75 -10.20
C ASN A 34 -2.83 -15.67 -9.05
N GLY A 35 -2.38 -15.18 -7.90
CA GLY A 35 -3.26 -14.87 -6.78
C GLY A 35 -4.15 -13.67 -7.14
N GLY A 36 -5.45 -13.85 -7.00
CA GLY A 36 -6.40 -12.76 -7.10
C GLY A 36 -7.28 -12.79 -8.36
N SER A 37 -8.51 -12.30 -8.17
CA SER A 37 -9.57 -12.25 -9.18
C SER A 37 -9.39 -11.15 -10.24
N ASP A 38 -8.30 -10.40 -10.17
CA ASP A 38 -8.00 -9.25 -11.02
C ASP A 38 -6.99 -9.55 -12.14
N LYS A 39 -6.68 -10.83 -12.35
CA LYS A 39 -5.81 -11.29 -13.43
C LYS A 39 -6.57 -12.07 -14.49
N GLY A 40 -6.22 -11.81 -15.75
CA GLY A 40 -6.71 -12.56 -16.88
C GLY A 40 -6.03 -13.94 -17.02
N PRO A 41 -6.49 -14.78 -17.97
CA PRO A 41 -5.95 -16.11 -18.22
C PRO A 41 -4.46 -16.13 -18.59
N ASP A 42 -3.97 -15.05 -19.17
CA ASP A 42 -2.58 -14.84 -19.59
C ASP A 42 -1.69 -14.29 -18.44
N GLY A 43 -2.25 -14.11 -17.24
CA GLY A 43 -1.56 -13.59 -16.08
C GLY A 43 -1.46 -12.06 -15.99
N ASN A 44 -1.89 -11.34 -17.03
CA ASN A 44 -1.93 -9.89 -17.00
C ASN A 44 -3.11 -9.37 -16.19
N ARG A 45 -2.98 -8.18 -15.62
CA ARG A 45 -4.09 -7.57 -14.87
C ARG A 45 -5.16 -7.07 -15.83
N VAL A 46 -6.41 -7.42 -15.52
CA VAL A 46 -7.58 -7.03 -16.33
C VAL A 46 -7.85 -5.52 -16.28
N ASP A 47 -7.32 -4.81 -15.28
CA ASP A 47 -7.48 -3.36 -15.13
C ASP A 47 -6.45 -2.53 -15.93
N SER A 48 -5.48 -3.13 -16.57
CA SER A 48 -4.41 -2.41 -17.29
C SER A 48 -4.94 -1.60 -18.48
N ILE A 49 -5.84 -2.16 -19.29
CA ILE A 49 -6.46 -1.46 -20.44
C ILE A 49 -7.32 -0.28 -19.96
N PRO A 50 -8.24 -0.43 -18.99
CA PRO A 50 -8.99 0.70 -18.45
C PRO A 50 -8.12 1.84 -17.92
N ILE A 51 -7.02 1.52 -17.22
CA ILE A 51 -6.07 2.53 -16.73
C ILE A 51 -5.41 3.27 -17.90
N ALA A 52 -4.92 2.54 -18.90
CA ALA A 52 -4.34 3.15 -20.09
C ALA A 52 -5.35 4.05 -20.84
N ASN A 53 -6.59 3.58 -20.99
CA ASN A 53 -7.66 4.36 -21.59
C ASN A 53 -8.00 5.63 -20.78
N GLY A 54 -7.90 5.58 -19.43
CA GLY A 54 -8.05 6.75 -18.59
C GLY A 54 -7.00 7.83 -18.88
N VAL A 55 -5.75 7.42 -19.07
CA VAL A 55 -4.66 8.33 -19.48
C VAL A 55 -4.93 8.93 -20.88
N ILE A 56 -5.39 8.11 -21.83
CA ILE A 56 -5.74 8.56 -23.18
C ILE A 56 -6.88 9.58 -23.15
N HIS A 57 -7.90 9.35 -22.32
CA HIS A 57 -9.01 10.30 -22.13
C HIS A 57 -8.56 11.62 -21.52
N ALA A 58 -7.53 11.60 -20.67
CA ALA A 58 -6.92 12.80 -20.11
C ALA A 58 -5.97 13.51 -21.10
N GLY A 59 -5.85 13.03 -22.33
CA GLY A 59 -5.05 13.65 -23.40
C GLY A 59 -3.60 13.17 -23.46
N GLY A 60 -3.18 12.20 -22.65
CA GLY A 60 -1.88 11.56 -22.75
C GLY A 60 -1.86 10.43 -23.78
N ALA A 61 -0.70 10.10 -24.33
CA ALA A 61 -0.50 8.83 -25.03
C ALA A 61 -0.20 7.73 -24.00
N CYS A 62 -0.78 6.54 -24.18
CA CYS A 62 -0.52 5.44 -23.27
C CYS A 62 -0.50 4.09 -23.98
N ASP A 63 0.52 3.31 -23.67
CA ASP A 63 0.70 1.96 -24.20
C ASP A 63 0.67 0.91 -23.06
N LEU A 64 0.47 -0.35 -23.40
CA LEU A 64 0.70 -1.48 -22.50
C LEU A 64 2.12 -2.00 -22.74
N LEU A 65 2.94 -2.02 -21.70
CA LEU A 65 4.32 -2.48 -21.78
C LEU A 65 4.49 -3.73 -20.92
N LYS A 66 4.97 -4.80 -21.55
CA LYS A 66 5.15 -6.08 -20.87
C LYS A 66 6.58 -6.25 -20.34
N PHE A 67 6.71 -6.55 -19.05
CA PHE A 67 7.93 -7.13 -18.50
C PHE A 67 7.83 -8.65 -18.59
N ASP A 68 8.72 -9.27 -19.34
CA ASP A 68 8.76 -10.73 -19.54
C ASP A 68 9.94 -11.34 -18.78
N SER A 69 9.64 -12.09 -17.76
CA SER A 69 10.65 -12.79 -16.94
C SER A 69 11.08 -14.14 -17.53
N GLY A 70 10.55 -14.54 -18.67
CA GLY A 70 10.89 -15.79 -19.36
C GLY A 70 11.98 -15.67 -20.41
N ILE A 71 12.53 -14.46 -20.62
CA ILE A 71 13.52 -14.22 -21.69
C ILE A 71 14.89 -14.83 -21.36
N GLY A 72 15.30 -14.81 -20.09
CA GLY A 72 16.61 -15.28 -19.65
C GLY A 72 16.86 -15.05 -18.18
N ASP A 73 18.07 -14.67 -17.80
CA ASP A 73 18.40 -14.23 -16.44
C ASP A 73 17.81 -12.82 -16.14
N ALA A 74 18.04 -12.35 -14.92
CA ALA A 74 17.54 -11.06 -14.48
C ALA A 74 18.01 -9.89 -15.35
N ASP A 75 19.27 -9.89 -15.74
CA ASP A 75 19.88 -8.83 -16.53
C ASP A 75 19.32 -8.81 -17.97
N ALA A 76 19.13 -9.97 -18.58
CA ALA A 76 18.55 -10.10 -19.91
C ALA A 76 17.08 -9.59 -19.91
N CYS A 77 16.30 -9.95 -18.89
CA CYS A 77 14.92 -9.49 -18.75
C CYS A 77 14.83 -7.97 -18.60
N VAL A 78 15.70 -7.38 -17.78
CA VAL A 78 15.74 -5.93 -17.53
C VAL A 78 16.25 -5.18 -18.74
N ALA A 79 17.27 -5.66 -19.44
CA ALA A 79 17.81 -5.02 -20.66
C ALA A 79 16.78 -5.00 -21.81
N ALA A 80 16.03 -6.09 -21.99
CA ALA A 80 14.96 -6.14 -22.97
C ALA A 80 13.84 -5.14 -22.65
N PHE A 81 13.47 -5.05 -21.37
CA PHE A 81 12.49 -4.10 -20.89
C PHE A 81 12.96 -2.65 -21.04
N ASP A 82 14.20 -2.32 -20.67
CA ASP A 82 14.79 -0.97 -20.79
C ASP A 82 14.71 -0.47 -22.23
N THR A 83 15.05 -1.31 -23.20
CA THR A 83 14.98 -0.96 -24.63
C THR A 83 13.58 -0.46 -25.02
N ALA A 84 12.53 -1.07 -24.52
CA ALA A 84 11.16 -0.69 -24.81
C ALA A 84 10.68 0.49 -23.93
N ALA A 85 11.08 0.53 -22.65
CA ALA A 85 10.58 1.46 -21.66
C ALA A 85 11.22 2.86 -21.73
N ASN A 86 12.39 2.98 -22.34
CA ASN A 86 13.16 4.24 -22.31
C ASN A 86 12.46 5.43 -23.01
N GLN A 87 11.52 5.17 -23.90
CA GLN A 87 10.80 6.20 -24.68
C GLN A 87 9.65 6.89 -23.92
N TYR A 88 9.27 6.39 -22.74
CA TYR A 88 8.13 6.91 -21.98
C TYR A 88 8.57 7.97 -20.95
N ASP A 89 7.70 8.96 -20.72
CA ASP A 89 7.88 9.99 -19.70
C ASP A 89 7.58 9.45 -18.30
N ALA A 90 6.66 8.49 -18.21
CA ALA A 90 6.27 7.85 -16.95
C ALA A 90 5.85 6.40 -17.13
N LEU A 91 5.97 5.62 -16.05
CA LEU A 91 5.52 4.23 -15.98
C LEU A 91 4.53 4.04 -14.83
N ILE A 92 3.38 3.43 -15.15
CA ILE A 92 2.39 2.98 -14.16
C ILE A 92 2.67 1.49 -13.90
N VAL A 93 3.40 1.21 -12.83
CA VAL A 93 3.88 -0.15 -12.52
C VAL A 93 2.79 -0.95 -11.82
N ARG A 94 2.24 -1.94 -12.53
CA ARG A 94 1.20 -2.83 -12.02
C ARG A 94 1.77 -4.20 -11.66
N ILE A 95 2.89 -4.18 -10.92
CA ILE A 95 3.66 -5.36 -10.52
C ILE A 95 3.68 -5.43 -9.00
N ASN A 96 3.42 -6.62 -8.44
CA ASN A 96 3.62 -6.86 -7.02
C ASN A 96 5.09 -7.27 -6.77
N PRO A 97 5.85 -6.56 -5.94
CA PRO A 97 7.24 -6.88 -5.63
C PRO A 97 7.44 -8.33 -5.14
N GLY A 98 6.55 -8.83 -4.29
CA GLY A 98 6.61 -10.20 -3.82
C GLY A 98 6.46 -11.24 -4.95
N GLN A 99 5.71 -10.93 -6.00
CA GLN A 99 5.59 -11.81 -7.18
C GLN A 99 6.84 -11.76 -8.07
N LEU A 100 7.51 -10.60 -8.14
CA LEU A 100 8.78 -10.48 -8.83
C LEU A 100 9.92 -11.27 -8.17
N SER A 101 9.86 -11.46 -6.84
CA SER A 101 10.86 -12.26 -6.13
C SER A 101 10.57 -13.76 -6.13
N GLN A 102 9.35 -14.16 -6.52
CA GLN A 102 8.89 -15.54 -6.53
C GLN A 102 8.63 -16.04 -7.97
N GLY A 103 9.28 -17.12 -8.38
CA GLY A 103 9.06 -17.72 -9.70
C GLY A 103 9.73 -16.99 -10.87
N THR A 104 10.62 -16.05 -10.61
CA THR A 104 11.49 -15.39 -11.59
C THR A 104 12.95 -15.78 -11.34
N PRO A 105 13.87 -15.54 -12.30
CA PRO A 105 15.30 -15.69 -12.07
C PRO A 105 15.76 -14.90 -10.83
N GLN A 106 16.70 -15.47 -10.11
CA GLN A 106 17.27 -14.83 -8.91
C GLN A 106 17.76 -13.41 -9.23
N GLY A 107 17.42 -12.44 -8.38
CA GLY A 107 17.84 -11.05 -8.55
C GLY A 107 16.93 -10.19 -9.42
N THR A 108 15.91 -10.76 -10.09
CA THR A 108 15.01 -10.00 -10.99
C THR A 108 14.35 -8.81 -10.30
N GLN A 109 13.89 -8.94 -9.05
CA GLN A 109 13.30 -7.83 -8.30
C GLN A 109 14.32 -6.69 -8.10
N ALA A 110 15.52 -7.03 -7.64
CA ALA A 110 16.55 -6.02 -7.38
C ALA A 110 17.00 -5.31 -8.65
N ALA A 111 17.16 -6.06 -9.76
CA ALA A 111 17.52 -5.50 -11.06
C ALA A 111 16.40 -4.59 -11.63
N PHE A 112 15.15 -4.99 -11.50
CA PHE A 112 14.00 -4.16 -11.89
C PHE A 112 13.92 -2.87 -11.06
N ASP A 113 14.08 -2.95 -9.74
CA ASP A 113 14.06 -1.79 -8.86
C ASP A 113 15.23 -0.82 -9.16
N ALA A 114 16.42 -1.37 -9.47
CA ALA A 114 17.57 -0.57 -9.89
C ALA A 114 17.27 0.20 -11.20
N LEU A 115 16.64 -0.45 -12.18
CA LEU A 115 16.21 0.20 -13.42
C LEU A 115 15.16 1.31 -13.15
N MET A 116 14.18 1.06 -12.29
CA MET A 116 13.18 2.08 -11.92
C MET A 116 13.84 3.27 -11.24
N ASN A 117 14.77 3.05 -10.32
CA ASN A 117 15.52 4.11 -9.65
C ASN A 117 16.40 4.91 -10.66
N MET A 118 16.99 4.25 -11.64
CA MET A 118 17.71 4.93 -12.72
C MET A 118 16.77 5.84 -13.54
N TYR A 119 15.57 5.39 -13.86
CA TYR A 119 14.58 6.21 -14.56
C TYR A 119 14.14 7.41 -13.72
N ILE A 120 13.92 7.24 -12.41
CA ILE A 120 13.60 8.33 -11.49
C ILE A 120 14.74 9.36 -11.47
N ALA A 121 15.99 8.90 -11.37
CA ALA A 121 17.16 9.79 -11.43
C ALA A 121 17.27 10.59 -12.75
N ARG A 122 16.79 10.00 -13.85
CA ARG A 122 16.66 10.69 -15.16
C ARG A 122 15.41 11.56 -15.26
N GLY A 123 14.60 11.61 -14.21
CA GLY A 123 13.41 12.45 -14.07
C GLY A 123 12.15 11.87 -14.70
N LYS A 124 12.06 10.58 -14.95
CA LYS A 124 10.80 9.92 -15.26
C LYS A 124 9.96 9.74 -13.98
N LEU A 125 8.65 9.80 -14.09
CA LEU A 125 7.76 9.44 -13.00
C LEU A 125 7.48 7.94 -13.02
N ILE A 126 7.63 7.31 -11.86
CA ILE A 126 7.37 5.88 -11.67
C ILE A 126 6.33 5.72 -10.56
N TRP A 127 5.15 5.20 -10.88
CA TRP A 127 4.08 4.93 -9.92
C TRP A 127 3.80 3.42 -9.81
N SER A 128 4.08 2.80 -8.65
CA SER A 128 4.74 3.38 -7.49
C SER A 128 6.25 3.14 -7.60
N SER A 129 7.03 4.09 -7.10
CA SER A 129 8.48 3.93 -7.04
C SER A 129 8.89 2.77 -6.13
N PRO A 130 10.09 2.18 -6.29
CA PRO A 130 10.58 1.13 -5.39
C PRO A 130 10.57 1.56 -3.91
N LYS A 131 10.93 2.81 -3.60
CA LYS A 131 10.89 3.34 -2.24
C LYS A 131 9.47 3.35 -1.67
N ILE A 132 8.50 3.85 -2.42
CA ILE A 132 7.09 3.84 -2.02
C ILE A 132 6.62 2.41 -1.75
N GLN A 133 6.95 1.48 -2.63
CA GLN A 133 6.54 0.08 -2.47
C GLN A 133 7.19 -0.58 -1.24
N THR A 134 8.43 -0.21 -0.92
CA THR A 134 9.17 -0.82 0.19
C THR A 134 8.89 -0.18 1.54
N GLN A 135 8.60 1.11 1.62
CA GLN A 135 8.40 1.84 2.87
C GLN A 135 6.91 2.06 3.17
N MET A 136 6.15 2.65 2.25
CA MET A 136 4.71 2.86 2.46
C MET A 136 3.91 1.55 2.39
N GLY A 137 4.29 0.61 1.53
CA GLY A 137 3.64 -0.69 1.37
C GLY A 137 4.04 -1.74 2.43
N ALA A 138 4.90 -1.40 3.38
CA ALA A 138 5.30 -2.26 4.48
C ALA A 138 4.53 -1.94 5.76
N LYS A 139 4.46 -2.89 6.69
CA LYS A 139 3.81 -2.68 7.99
C LYS A 139 4.57 -1.69 8.88
N ASP A 140 5.88 -1.50 8.64
CA ASP A 140 6.71 -0.48 9.30
C ASP A 140 6.14 0.93 9.13
N ALA A 141 5.47 1.21 8.03
CA ALA A 141 4.76 2.47 7.80
C ALA A 141 3.82 2.83 8.97
N LEU A 142 3.19 1.84 9.60
CA LEU A 142 2.27 2.05 10.73
C LEU A 142 2.96 2.65 11.95
N VAL A 143 4.25 2.34 12.15
CA VAL A 143 5.07 2.91 13.25
C VAL A 143 5.37 4.37 12.95
N HIS A 144 5.79 4.67 11.74
CA HIS A 144 6.15 6.03 11.30
C HIS A 144 4.98 7.00 11.33
N ILE A 145 3.77 6.53 10.95
CA ILE A 145 2.56 7.36 10.96
C ILE A 145 1.84 7.41 12.32
N SER A 146 2.36 6.77 13.37
CA SER A 146 1.67 6.60 14.64
C SER A 146 1.17 7.91 15.27
N LYS A 147 1.80 9.03 14.96
CA LYS A 147 1.46 10.39 15.42
C LYS A 147 0.54 11.18 14.49
N LEU A 148 0.19 10.65 13.32
CA LEU A 148 -0.79 11.28 12.43
C LEU A 148 -2.22 11.00 12.91
N ASN A 149 -3.20 11.78 12.39
CA ASN A 149 -4.62 11.54 12.72
C ASN A 149 -5.09 10.14 12.32
N CYS A 150 -4.50 9.57 11.28
CA CYS A 150 -4.78 8.22 10.83
C CYS A 150 -3.99 7.14 11.58
N GLY A 151 -3.03 7.50 12.42
CA GLY A 151 -2.14 6.59 13.13
C GLY A 151 -2.74 6.00 14.39
N LEU A 152 -2.05 5.04 14.97
CA LEU A 152 -2.30 4.48 16.28
C LEU A 152 -1.04 4.69 17.14
N GLU A 153 -1.14 5.55 18.17
CA GLU A 153 0.03 5.88 19.03
C GLU A 153 0.65 4.65 19.68
N ASP A 154 -0.19 3.69 20.08
CA ASP A 154 0.25 2.43 20.67
C ASP A 154 0.69 1.44 19.59
N THR A 155 1.75 1.83 18.86
CA THR A 155 2.38 1.07 17.79
C THR A 155 3.88 1.02 18.00
N TYR A 156 4.45 -0.18 18.01
CA TYR A 156 5.88 -0.43 18.23
C TYR A 156 6.45 -1.29 17.10
N ALA A 157 7.76 -1.24 16.92
CA ALA A 157 8.48 -2.15 16.03
C ALA A 157 9.58 -2.88 16.81
N TYR A 158 9.82 -4.13 16.44
CA TYR A 158 10.90 -4.95 16.96
C TYR A 158 11.75 -5.43 15.78
N TYR A 159 13.03 -5.09 15.80
CA TYR A 159 14.01 -5.44 14.75
C TYR A 159 15.01 -6.49 15.22
N THR A 160 15.07 -6.73 16.53
CA THR A 160 15.94 -7.69 17.16
C THR A 160 15.19 -8.59 18.13
N GLU A 161 15.77 -9.74 18.42
CA GLU A 161 15.26 -10.68 19.44
C GLU A 161 15.09 -9.99 20.80
N GLU A 162 16.10 -9.22 21.24
CA GLU A 162 16.06 -8.52 22.51
C GLU A 162 14.89 -7.51 22.58
N GLU A 163 14.71 -6.71 21.53
CA GLU A 163 13.58 -5.75 21.46
C GLU A 163 12.24 -6.46 21.54
N LEU A 164 12.07 -7.59 20.83
CA LEU A 164 10.84 -8.39 20.88
C LEU A 164 10.60 -8.96 22.28
N PHE A 165 11.61 -9.60 22.86
CA PHE A 165 11.45 -10.26 24.18
C PHE A 165 11.18 -9.28 25.31
N VAL A 166 11.74 -8.10 25.26
CA VAL A 166 11.49 -7.05 26.24
C VAL A 166 10.17 -6.32 25.95
N GLY A 167 9.96 -5.92 24.70
CA GLY A 167 8.84 -5.08 24.31
C GLY A 167 7.50 -5.80 24.37
N PHE A 168 7.37 -6.96 23.73
CA PHE A 168 6.12 -7.70 23.67
C PHE A 168 5.61 -8.11 25.05
N LYS A 169 6.49 -8.51 25.97
CA LYS A 169 6.11 -8.81 27.34
C LYS A 169 5.49 -7.63 28.08
N LYS A 170 5.90 -6.41 27.75
CA LYS A 170 5.32 -5.18 28.31
C LYS A 170 3.99 -4.84 27.67
N THR A 171 3.95 -4.84 26.34
CA THR A 171 2.75 -4.43 25.59
C THR A 171 1.59 -5.39 25.77
N CYS A 172 1.83 -6.71 25.71
CA CYS A 172 0.80 -7.73 25.89
C CYS A 172 0.33 -7.86 27.35
N ALA A 173 1.10 -7.36 28.33
CA ALA A 173 0.64 -7.28 29.73
C ALA A 173 -0.39 -6.15 29.94
N PHE A 174 -0.41 -5.18 29.03
CA PHE A 174 -1.30 -4.02 29.08
C PHE A 174 -2.60 -4.25 28.31
N GLN A 175 -2.52 -4.75 27.06
CA GLN A 175 -3.66 -4.94 26.16
C GLN A 175 -3.44 -6.17 25.29
N PRO A 176 -4.48 -6.81 24.74
CA PRO A 176 -4.32 -7.74 23.63
C PRO A 176 -3.60 -7.07 22.45
N ARG A 177 -2.73 -7.83 21.79
CA ARG A 177 -1.85 -7.29 20.73
C ARG A 177 -2.13 -7.91 19.39
N VAL A 178 -1.75 -7.20 18.33
CA VAL A 178 -1.62 -7.72 16.97
C VAL A 178 -0.17 -7.58 16.57
N LEU A 179 0.51 -8.70 16.38
CA LEU A 179 1.85 -8.73 15.81
C LEU A 179 1.74 -8.97 14.30
N LYS A 180 2.43 -8.14 13.53
CA LYS A 180 2.38 -8.19 12.06
C LYS A 180 3.80 -8.30 11.53
N GLN A 181 4.07 -9.33 10.71
CA GLN A 181 5.31 -9.33 9.94
C GLN A 181 5.34 -8.13 8.99
N ASN A 182 6.54 -7.62 8.69
CA ASN A 182 6.68 -6.40 7.88
C ASN A 182 6.10 -6.53 6.49
N ARG A 183 6.29 -7.67 5.85
CA ARG A 183 5.80 -7.97 4.50
C ARG A 183 5.10 -9.32 4.48
N GLY A 184 3.93 -9.34 3.94
CA GLY A 184 3.07 -10.51 3.78
C GLY A 184 1.79 -10.10 3.08
N SER A 185 1.06 -11.06 2.58
CA SER A 185 -0.24 -10.86 1.95
C SER A 185 -1.26 -11.80 2.60
N ALA A 186 -2.53 -11.50 2.42
CA ALA A 186 -3.62 -12.38 2.82
C ALA A 186 -3.63 -12.78 4.32
N GLY A 187 -3.13 -11.93 5.20
CA GLY A 187 -3.13 -12.20 6.65
C GLY A 187 -1.98 -13.08 7.14
N GLU A 188 -1.07 -13.51 6.27
CA GLU A 188 0.11 -14.29 6.65
C GLU A 188 0.99 -13.53 7.64
N GLY A 189 1.39 -14.21 8.74
CA GLY A 189 2.25 -13.62 9.78
C GLY A 189 1.60 -12.46 10.52
N ILE A 190 0.26 -12.41 10.56
CA ILE A 190 -0.49 -11.49 11.41
C ILE A 190 -1.13 -12.30 12.53
N TRP A 191 -0.66 -12.07 13.74
CA TRP A 191 -1.06 -12.79 14.93
C TRP A 191 -1.85 -11.91 15.87
N LEU A 192 -3.09 -12.32 16.21
CA LEU A 192 -3.86 -11.75 17.31
C LEU A 192 -3.49 -12.48 18.60
N CYS A 193 -3.06 -11.73 19.62
CA CYS A 193 -2.50 -12.26 20.86
C CYS A 193 -3.33 -11.82 22.06
N TRP A 194 -3.86 -12.78 22.80
CA TRP A 194 -4.56 -12.56 24.06
C TRP A 194 -3.86 -13.28 25.19
N LEU A 195 -3.73 -12.64 26.33
CA LEU A 195 -3.35 -13.34 27.56
C LEU A 195 -4.47 -14.33 27.93
N TRP A 196 -4.10 -15.55 28.28
CA TRP A 196 -5.01 -16.65 28.53
C TRP A 196 -4.78 -17.23 29.92
N ASP A 197 -5.84 -17.41 30.70
CA ASP A 197 -5.75 -18.14 31.95
C ASP A 197 -5.94 -19.65 31.68
N LYS A 198 -4.86 -20.40 31.81
CA LYS A 198 -4.83 -21.82 31.57
C LYS A 198 -5.70 -22.62 32.57
N ASN A 199 -5.86 -22.12 33.79
CA ASN A 199 -6.60 -22.79 34.85
C ASN A 199 -8.12 -22.70 34.63
N SER A 200 -8.61 -21.52 34.29
CA SER A 200 -10.03 -21.30 33.99
C SER A 200 -10.36 -21.56 32.52
N ASN A 201 -9.35 -21.76 31.66
CA ASN A 201 -9.48 -21.91 30.21
C ASN A 201 -10.24 -20.74 29.56
N THR A 202 -9.96 -19.51 30.00
CA THR A 202 -10.62 -18.29 29.53
C THR A 202 -9.62 -17.18 29.19
N LYS A 203 -10.07 -16.22 28.39
CA LYS A 203 -9.30 -14.96 28.17
C LYS A 203 -9.19 -14.22 29.50
N VAL A 204 -8.04 -13.61 29.70
CA VAL A 204 -7.89 -12.61 30.75
C VAL A 204 -8.56 -11.32 30.25
N GLU A 205 -9.72 -10.98 30.81
CA GLU A 205 -10.52 -9.84 30.33
C GLU A 205 -10.13 -8.50 30.98
N ARG A 206 -9.33 -8.54 32.06
CA ARG A 206 -8.94 -7.32 32.79
C ARG A 206 -7.55 -6.87 32.41
N TYR A 207 -7.49 -5.95 31.47
CA TYR A 207 -6.29 -5.20 31.13
C TYR A 207 -6.37 -3.80 31.74
N PRO A 208 -5.23 -3.18 32.11
CA PRO A 208 -5.21 -1.78 32.49
C PRO A 208 -5.78 -0.90 31.37
N ALA A 209 -6.49 0.17 31.75
CA ALA A 209 -7.02 1.13 30.79
C ALA A 209 -5.92 1.96 30.10
N THR A 210 -4.77 2.11 30.78
CA THR A 210 -3.62 2.86 30.29
C THR A 210 -2.35 2.04 30.45
N TYR A 211 -1.35 2.27 29.60
CA TYR A 211 -0.04 1.63 29.73
C TYR A 211 0.70 2.20 30.93
N LEU A 212 0.88 1.38 31.95
CA LEU A 212 1.54 1.79 33.20
C LEU A 212 3.06 1.52 33.19
N GLY A 213 3.55 0.70 32.29
CA GLY A 213 4.96 0.32 32.19
C GLY A 213 5.48 -0.60 33.31
N GLU A 214 4.63 -0.94 34.26
CA GLU A 214 5.00 -1.65 35.49
C GLU A 214 4.82 -3.17 35.39
N LYS A 215 3.85 -3.61 34.60
CA LYS A 215 3.54 -5.03 34.45
C LYS A 215 4.27 -5.62 33.27
N VAL A 216 4.95 -6.74 33.48
CA VAL A 216 5.65 -7.48 32.44
C VAL A 216 5.22 -8.95 32.50
N LEU A 217 4.88 -9.55 31.37
CA LEU A 217 4.58 -10.96 31.29
C LEU A 217 5.80 -11.81 31.59
N LYS A 218 5.56 -12.99 32.16
CA LYS A 218 6.59 -14.02 32.37
C LYS A 218 6.67 -14.94 31.16
N ASP A 219 7.78 -15.63 31.00
CA ASP A 219 8.00 -16.60 29.93
C ASP A 219 6.93 -17.69 29.88
N ASN A 220 6.45 -18.12 31.05
CA ASN A 220 5.46 -19.17 31.20
C ASN A 220 3.99 -18.67 31.20
N ASP A 221 3.76 -17.36 31.11
CA ASP A 221 2.40 -16.86 30.92
C ASP A 221 1.86 -17.41 29.58
N TYR A 222 0.54 -17.70 29.55
CA TYR A 222 -0.05 -18.44 28.46
C TYR A 222 -0.84 -17.49 27.55
N LEU A 223 -0.71 -17.72 26.25
CA LEU A 223 -1.35 -16.93 25.21
C LEU A 223 -2.36 -17.78 24.44
N LYS A 224 -3.47 -17.18 24.08
CA LYS A 224 -4.28 -17.57 22.93
C LYS A 224 -3.81 -16.76 21.73
N LEU A 225 -3.46 -17.44 20.66
CA LEU A 225 -2.99 -16.86 19.39
C LEU A 225 -3.97 -17.21 18.28
N MET A 226 -4.21 -16.29 17.37
CA MET A 226 -4.98 -16.55 16.15
C MET A 226 -4.24 -15.97 14.96
N GLU A 227 -3.91 -16.77 13.96
CA GLU A 227 -3.33 -16.29 12.72
C GLU A 227 -4.43 -15.86 11.74
N MET A 228 -4.26 -14.66 11.14
CA MET A 228 -5.31 -14.00 10.36
C MET A 228 -5.52 -14.58 8.96
N ASN A 229 -4.59 -15.39 8.46
CA ASN A 229 -4.67 -15.98 7.12
C ASN A 229 -5.84 -16.99 6.98
N ASP A 230 -6.07 -17.81 8.00
CA ASP A 230 -7.08 -18.86 8.03
C ASP A 230 -7.93 -18.89 9.32
N ASN A 231 -7.65 -17.95 10.25
CA ASN A 231 -8.30 -17.82 11.56
C ASN A 231 -8.09 -19.03 12.48
N HIS A 232 -7.05 -19.86 12.26
CA HIS A 232 -6.78 -20.96 13.19
C HIS A 232 -6.26 -20.44 14.53
N VAL A 233 -6.50 -21.23 15.58
CA VAL A 233 -6.17 -20.84 16.95
C VAL A 233 -5.13 -21.81 17.50
N GLU A 234 -4.11 -21.21 18.13
CA GLU A 234 -3.06 -21.89 18.86
C GLU A 234 -2.93 -21.37 20.31
N PHE A 235 -2.33 -22.20 21.16
CA PHE A 235 -2.12 -21.88 22.55
C PHE A 235 -0.67 -22.19 22.91
N HIS A 236 0.08 -21.14 23.24
CA HIS A 236 1.51 -21.24 23.56
C HIS A 236 1.87 -20.37 24.77
N THR A 237 3.00 -20.65 25.37
CA THR A 237 3.61 -19.73 26.33
C THR A 237 4.16 -18.49 25.60
N VAL A 238 4.32 -17.41 26.34
CA VAL A 238 4.95 -16.18 25.81
C VAL A 238 6.32 -16.49 25.21
N LYS A 239 7.12 -17.33 25.88
CA LYS A 239 8.44 -17.74 25.40
C LYS A 239 8.38 -18.53 24.09
N GLU A 240 7.52 -19.53 24.00
CA GLU A 240 7.35 -20.34 22.77
C GLU A 240 6.98 -19.46 21.58
N PHE A 241 6.03 -18.52 21.76
CA PHE A 241 5.63 -17.63 20.69
C PHE A 241 6.75 -16.68 20.25
N MET A 242 7.52 -16.11 21.18
CA MET A 242 8.63 -15.26 20.81
C MET A 242 9.74 -16.02 20.09
N ILE A 243 10.05 -17.26 20.51
CA ILE A 243 11.01 -18.13 19.81
C ILE A 243 10.51 -18.46 18.40
N PHE A 244 9.22 -18.78 18.25
CA PHE A 244 8.61 -18.98 16.92
C PHE A 244 8.80 -17.75 16.01
N CYS A 245 8.62 -16.55 16.55
CA CYS A 245 8.80 -15.31 15.79
C CYS A 245 10.23 -15.08 15.33
N VAL A 246 11.23 -15.59 16.07
CA VAL A 246 12.68 -15.42 15.79
C VAL A 246 13.22 -16.58 14.95
N ASP A 247 13.03 -17.81 15.42
CA ASP A 247 13.68 -19.02 14.90
C ASP A 247 12.73 -19.95 14.16
N GLY A 248 11.46 -19.60 14.10
CA GLY A 248 10.43 -20.43 13.49
C GLY A 248 9.99 -21.61 14.34
N PRO A 249 9.17 -22.52 13.78
CA PRO A 249 8.57 -23.65 14.52
C PRO A 249 9.60 -24.71 14.94
N THR A 250 10.79 -24.71 14.38
CA THR A 250 11.88 -25.64 14.70
C THR A 250 12.88 -25.04 15.70
N GLY A 251 12.67 -23.79 16.12
CA GLY A 251 13.51 -23.13 17.12
C GLY A 251 13.52 -23.89 18.44
N GLN A 252 14.69 -23.93 19.12
CA GLN A 252 14.81 -24.64 20.39
C GLN A 252 13.90 -24.01 21.46
N GLY A 253 12.85 -24.70 21.83
CA GLY A 253 11.86 -24.23 22.80
C GLY A 253 10.65 -23.51 22.16
N ALA A 254 10.48 -23.52 20.85
CA ALA A 254 9.31 -22.96 20.18
C ALA A 254 8.01 -23.75 20.45
N GLY A 255 8.10 -25.01 20.90
CA GLY A 255 6.93 -25.85 21.08
C GLY A 255 6.49 -26.53 19.78
N SER A 256 5.19 -26.85 19.68
CA SER A 256 4.63 -27.52 18.50
C SER A 256 3.58 -26.63 17.85
N TRP A 257 3.78 -26.25 16.60
CA TRP A 257 2.99 -25.30 15.85
C TRP A 257 2.14 -25.97 14.75
N LYS A 258 0.95 -25.44 14.52
CA LYS A 258 0.08 -25.81 13.39
C LYS A 258 0.26 -24.85 12.20
N SER A 259 0.78 -23.65 12.45
CA SER A 259 1.04 -22.68 11.39
C SER A 259 1.88 -23.30 10.28
N THR A 260 1.45 -23.10 9.03
CA THR A 260 2.19 -23.53 7.83
C THR A 260 3.25 -22.53 7.38
N PHE A 261 3.31 -21.37 8.03
CA PHE A 261 4.28 -20.33 7.73
C PHE A 261 5.53 -20.49 8.62
N PRO A 262 6.69 -20.11 8.09
CA PRO A 262 7.96 -20.43 8.75
C PRO A 262 8.21 -19.65 10.06
N GLY A 263 7.46 -18.63 10.39
CA GLY A 263 7.85 -17.71 11.45
C GLY A 263 9.09 -16.92 10.99
N GLU A 264 10.16 -16.90 11.81
CA GLU A 264 11.45 -16.26 11.45
C GLU A 264 11.31 -14.78 11.00
N TYR A 265 10.37 -14.03 11.60
CA TYR A 265 9.98 -12.69 11.13
C TYR A 265 11.07 -11.64 11.27
N LEU A 266 12.06 -11.86 12.15
CA LEU A 266 13.20 -10.95 12.40
C LEU A 266 14.44 -11.32 11.57
N LYS A 267 14.34 -12.31 10.70
CA LYS A 267 15.49 -12.83 9.93
C LYS A 267 16.16 -11.74 9.10
N GLY A 268 17.46 -11.58 9.31
CA GLY A 268 18.28 -10.58 8.65
C GLY A 268 18.15 -9.15 9.19
N GLY A 269 17.31 -8.95 10.21
CA GLY A 269 17.11 -7.66 10.87
C GLY A 269 16.58 -6.56 9.96
N LYS A 270 16.67 -5.32 10.41
CA LYS A 270 16.14 -4.13 9.69
C LYS A 270 16.66 -4.02 8.25
N ALA A 271 17.92 -4.37 8.01
CA ALA A 271 18.53 -4.28 6.67
C ALA A 271 17.90 -5.24 5.64
N ALA A 272 17.39 -6.38 6.10
CA ALA A 272 16.65 -7.35 5.27
C ALA A 272 15.14 -7.23 5.42
N HIS A 273 14.64 -6.12 5.99
CA HIS A 273 13.23 -5.89 6.32
C HIS A 273 12.64 -6.92 7.30
N GLY A 274 13.50 -7.59 8.07
CA GLY A 274 13.10 -8.47 9.17
C GLY A 274 12.66 -7.64 10.36
N GLN A 275 11.35 -7.66 10.66
CA GLN A 275 10.78 -6.96 11.80
C GLN A 275 9.37 -7.44 12.08
N LEU A 276 8.91 -7.15 13.29
CA LEU A 276 7.52 -7.25 13.71
C LEU A 276 6.99 -5.88 14.12
N VAL A 277 5.81 -5.55 13.65
CA VAL A 277 5.03 -4.40 14.12
C VAL A 277 4.02 -4.91 15.15
N ASP A 278 4.01 -4.28 16.30
CA ASP A 278 3.15 -4.59 17.45
C ASP A 278 2.17 -3.44 17.70
N GLN A 279 0.89 -3.72 17.56
CA GLN A 279 -0.19 -2.79 17.81
C GLN A 279 -1.18 -3.37 18.81
N ARG A 280 -1.88 -2.52 19.58
CA ARG A 280 -3.00 -3.04 20.37
C ARG A 280 -4.09 -3.58 19.43
N LEU A 281 -4.71 -4.67 19.85
CA LEU A 281 -5.86 -5.22 19.14
C LEU A 281 -7.04 -4.25 19.25
N LEU A 282 -7.56 -3.87 18.09
CA LEU A 282 -8.76 -3.06 17.99
C LEU A 282 -9.98 -3.99 17.90
N PRO A 283 -10.78 -4.11 18.96
CA PRO A 283 -11.80 -5.15 19.02
C PRO A 283 -12.96 -4.96 18.05
N ARG A 284 -13.13 -3.74 17.48
CA ARG A 284 -14.16 -3.45 16.49
C ARG A 284 -13.79 -3.89 15.07
N ILE A 285 -12.64 -4.57 14.88
CA ILE A 285 -12.24 -5.17 13.60
C ILE A 285 -13.27 -6.17 13.06
N ASP A 286 -14.07 -6.80 13.92
CA ASP A 286 -15.16 -7.69 13.52
C ASP A 286 -16.36 -6.98 12.88
N GLU A 287 -16.45 -5.65 13.03
CA GLU A 287 -17.42 -4.82 12.29
C GLU A 287 -16.98 -4.61 10.84
N GLY A 288 -15.74 -4.93 10.52
CA GLY A 288 -15.11 -4.81 9.21
C GLY A 288 -14.08 -3.68 9.13
N GLU A 289 -13.47 -3.59 7.97
CA GLU A 289 -12.49 -2.55 7.62
C GLU A 289 -13.10 -1.55 6.63
N VAL A 290 -12.64 -0.31 6.67
CA VAL A 290 -13.00 0.71 5.69
C VAL A 290 -11.81 1.00 4.80
N ARG A 291 -11.86 0.56 3.55
CA ARG A 291 -10.85 0.85 2.54
C ARG A 291 -11.15 2.19 1.87
N ILE A 292 -10.24 3.14 2.00
CA ILE A 292 -10.27 4.37 1.21
C ILE A 292 -9.45 4.16 -0.04
N LEU A 293 -10.08 4.33 -1.20
CA LEU A 293 -9.47 4.18 -2.52
C LEU A 293 -9.06 5.54 -3.06
N MET A 294 -7.79 5.69 -3.36
CA MET A 294 -7.15 6.96 -3.74
C MET A 294 -6.60 6.92 -5.16
N ALA A 295 -6.78 8.02 -5.89
CA ALA A 295 -6.02 8.34 -7.10
C ALA A 295 -5.15 9.57 -6.80
N GLY A 296 -3.83 9.37 -6.67
CA GLY A 296 -2.94 10.42 -6.16
C GLY A 296 -3.42 10.94 -4.81
N ASP A 297 -3.70 12.22 -4.72
CA ASP A 297 -4.19 12.92 -3.53
C ASP A 297 -5.73 12.98 -3.41
N THR A 298 -6.45 12.33 -4.32
CA THR A 298 -7.92 12.44 -4.39
C THR A 298 -8.59 11.11 -4.02
N CYS A 299 -9.49 11.16 -3.04
CA CYS A 299 -10.32 10.02 -2.66
C CYS A 299 -11.40 9.77 -3.71
N GLN A 300 -11.47 8.55 -4.22
CA GLN A 300 -12.50 8.12 -5.15
C GLN A 300 -13.70 7.52 -4.43
N MET A 301 -13.46 6.69 -3.42
CA MET A 301 -14.52 6.05 -2.66
C MET A 301 -14.05 5.51 -1.32
N ALA A 302 -15.00 5.30 -0.40
CA ALA A 302 -14.83 4.51 0.79
C ALA A 302 -15.55 3.16 0.62
N ILE A 303 -14.88 2.06 0.93
CA ILE A 303 -15.39 0.70 0.75
C ILE A 303 -15.40 0.02 2.11
N HIS A 304 -16.57 -0.25 2.65
CA HIS A 304 -16.70 -1.05 3.86
C HIS A 304 -16.62 -2.54 3.49
N LYS A 305 -15.65 -3.23 4.07
CA LYS A 305 -15.41 -4.67 3.88
C LYS A 305 -15.73 -5.39 5.18
N LYS A 306 -16.87 -6.06 5.23
CA LYS A 306 -17.29 -6.82 6.40
C LYS A 306 -17.03 -8.31 6.20
N PRO A 307 -16.27 -8.98 7.08
CA PRO A 307 -16.08 -10.43 7.01
C PRO A 307 -17.41 -11.17 7.15
N LEU A 308 -17.62 -12.20 6.34
CA LEU A 308 -18.75 -13.11 6.47
C LEU A 308 -18.41 -14.26 7.43
N GLY A 309 -19.43 -14.85 8.05
CA GLY A 309 -19.26 -16.06 8.88
C GLY A 309 -18.60 -15.82 10.25
N GLY A 310 -18.55 -14.57 10.74
CA GLY A 310 -17.97 -14.26 12.07
C GLY A 310 -16.45 -14.27 12.11
N GLY A 311 -15.78 -14.27 10.95
CA GLY A 311 -14.32 -14.12 10.84
C GLY A 311 -13.88 -12.72 11.26
N LEU A 312 -12.61 -12.59 11.65
CA LEU A 312 -11.98 -11.29 11.95
C LEU A 312 -11.22 -10.72 10.74
N SER A 313 -11.06 -11.51 9.69
CA SER A 313 -10.31 -11.13 8.49
C SER A 313 -11.25 -10.94 7.30
N ALA A 314 -11.12 -9.79 6.63
CA ALA A 314 -11.79 -9.48 5.37
C ALA A 314 -11.02 -9.99 4.14
N VAL A 315 -10.17 -11.00 4.32
CA VAL A 315 -9.29 -11.55 3.28
C VAL A 315 -10.04 -12.56 2.40
N GLY A 316 -9.73 -12.56 1.11
CA GLY A 316 -9.98 -13.72 0.24
C GLY A 316 -11.40 -13.92 -0.28
N GLY A 317 -12.21 -12.88 -0.44
CA GLY A 317 -13.49 -13.02 -1.13
C GLY A 317 -14.67 -13.48 -0.25
N ASN A 318 -14.42 -13.73 1.03
CA ASN A 318 -15.46 -14.08 2.01
C ASN A 318 -15.91 -12.82 2.81
N SER A 319 -16.15 -11.73 2.09
CA SER A 319 -16.56 -10.46 2.68
C SER A 319 -17.71 -9.82 1.91
N GLU A 320 -18.57 -9.14 2.64
CA GLU A 320 -19.56 -8.24 2.09
C GLU A 320 -18.92 -6.87 1.85
N TYR A 321 -19.18 -6.26 0.70
CA TYR A 321 -18.63 -4.97 0.31
C TYR A 321 -19.76 -3.96 0.13
N THR A 322 -19.67 -2.86 0.86
CA THR A 322 -20.58 -1.71 0.69
C THR A 322 -19.77 -0.49 0.27
N TYR A 323 -20.22 0.19 -0.76
CA TYR A 323 -19.51 1.30 -1.39
C TYR A 323 -20.14 2.63 -1.01
N TYR A 324 -19.30 3.62 -0.73
CA TYR A 324 -19.71 4.96 -0.33
C TYR A 324 -18.93 6.00 -1.12
N ARG A 325 -19.58 7.09 -1.46
CA ARG A 325 -18.91 8.26 -2.05
C ARG A 325 -18.09 8.98 -0.98
N PRO A 326 -17.01 9.69 -1.35
CA PRO A 326 -16.24 10.48 -0.40
C PRO A 326 -17.06 11.53 0.36
N THR A 327 -18.20 11.94 -0.22
CA THR A 327 -19.13 12.94 0.33
C THR A 327 -20.26 12.34 1.17
N ASP A 328 -20.37 11.03 1.24
CA ASP A 328 -21.43 10.38 2.02
C ASP A 328 -21.16 10.59 3.52
N ALA A 329 -22.20 11.01 4.24
CA ALA A 329 -22.10 11.42 5.65
C ALA A 329 -21.39 10.39 6.53
N LYS A 330 -21.57 9.10 6.26
CA LYS A 330 -21.00 8.01 7.07
C LYS A 330 -19.48 8.07 7.20
N TYR A 331 -18.76 8.35 6.11
CA TYR A 331 -17.29 8.34 6.09
C TYR A 331 -16.67 9.69 5.73
N PHE A 332 -17.49 10.74 5.57
CA PHE A 332 -17.00 12.07 5.23
C PHE A 332 -15.91 12.56 6.21
N GLY A 333 -16.16 12.43 7.51
CA GLY A 333 -15.20 12.83 8.54
C GLY A 333 -13.87 12.05 8.46
N LEU A 334 -13.91 10.76 8.13
CA LEU A 334 -12.72 9.94 7.92
C LEU A 334 -11.92 10.42 6.70
N VAL A 335 -12.61 10.71 5.58
CA VAL A 335 -11.96 11.22 4.36
C VAL A 335 -11.31 12.58 4.61
N GLN A 336 -11.95 13.48 5.38
CA GLN A 336 -11.37 14.78 5.73
C GLN A 336 -10.12 14.63 6.62
N LYS A 337 -10.11 13.70 7.57
CA LYS A 337 -8.92 13.40 8.37
C LYS A 337 -7.76 12.88 7.50
N LEU A 338 -8.04 12.01 6.55
CA LEU A 338 -7.04 11.53 5.59
C LEU A 338 -6.47 12.70 4.77
N TYR A 339 -7.32 13.58 4.23
CA TYR A 339 -6.85 14.76 3.49
C TYR A 339 -5.93 15.67 4.33
N ALA A 340 -6.22 15.84 5.61
CA ALA A 340 -5.37 16.59 6.53
C ALA A 340 -4.01 15.92 6.79
N ASP A 341 -3.93 14.60 6.67
CA ASP A 341 -2.70 13.83 6.85
C ASP A 341 -1.85 13.71 5.58
N ILE A 342 -2.44 13.78 4.38
CA ILE A 342 -1.73 13.60 3.10
C ILE A 342 -0.44 14.45 3.01
N PRO A 343 -0.41 15.75 3.36
CA PRO A 343 0.81 16.55 3.26
C PRO A 343 1.95 16.06 4.19
N LYS A 344 1.62 15.34 5.23
CA LYS A 344 2.56 14.83 6.24
C LYS A 344 2.89 13.34 6.03
N LEU A 345 2.12 12.64 5.23
CA LEU A 345 2.21 11.18 5.09
C LEU A 345 3.59 10.75 4.58
N LEU A 346 3.98 11.22 3.40
CA LEU A 346 5.28 10.88 2.83
C LEU A 346 6.46 11.38 3.67
N PRO A 347 6.47 12.64 4.19
CA PRO A 347 7.49 13.06 5.15
C PRO A 347 7.61 12.17 6.38
N SER A 348 6.49 11.75 6.98
CA SER A 348 6.52 10.82 8.12
C SER A 348 7.14 9.47 7.79
N LEU A 349 7.09 9.07 6.54
CA LEU A 349 7.65 7.81 6.03
C LEU A 349 9.10 7.96 5.49
N GLU A 350 9.75 9.11 5.71
CA GLU A 350 11.07 9.42 5.15
C GLU A 350 11.09 9.36 3.60
N LEU A 351 9.98 9.75 2.98
CA LEU A 351 9.73 9.72 1.55
C LEU A 351 9.55 11.13 0.95
N GLU A 352 10.19 12.14 1.56
CA GLU A 352 10.16 13.50 1.02
C GLU A 352 10.65 13.53 -0.43
N GLY A 353 9.88 14.20 -1.28
CA GLY A 353 10.19 14.31 -2.71
C GLY A 353 9.74 13.16 -3.58
N GLU A 354 9.28 12.04 -3.00
CA GLU A 354 8.60 11.00 -3.77
C GLU A 354 7.16 11.45 -4.10
N PRO A 355 6.67 11.15 -5.31
CA PRO A 355 5.26 11.40 -5.62
C PRO A 355 4.36 10.41 -4.87
N LEU A 356 3.15 10.83 -4.51
CA LEU A 356 2.12 9.89 -4.04
C LEU A 356 1.90 8.79 -5.08
N PRO A 357 1.56 7.56 -4.66
CA PRO A 357 1.16 6.52 -5.60
C PRO A 357 -0.02 6.99 -6.45
N LEU A 358 -0.03 6.67 -7.73
CA LEU A 358 -1.15 7.03 -8.61
C LEU A 358 -2.43 6.30 -8.21
N LEU A 359 -2.32 5.04 -7.79
CA LEU A 359 -3.40 4.22 -7.28
C LEU A 359 -2.96 3.56 -5.98
N TRP A 360 -3.65 3.86 -4.89
CA TRP A 360 -3.36 3.30 -3.58
C TRP A 360 -4.59 3.23 -2.70
N THR A 361 -4.49 2.45 -1.63
CA THR A 361 -5.53 2.40 -0.59
C THR A 361 -4.93 2.47 0.79
N CYS A 362 -5.72 3.00 1.72
CA CYS A 362 -5.52 2.80 3.14
C CYS A 362 -6.73 2.08 3.72
N ASP A 363 -6.46 1.02 4.45
CA ASP A 363 -7.47 0.21 5.11
C ASP A 363 -7.56 0.64 6.57
N TYR A 364 -8.73 1.12 6.97
CA TYR A 364 -9.00 1.66 8.30
C TYR A 364 -9.76 0.68 9.16
N ILE A 365 -9.38 0.59 10.42
CA ILE A 365 -10.05 -0.22 11.43
C ILE A 365 -10.82 0.72 12.36
N PRO A 366 -12.12 0.48 12.63
CA PRO A 366 -12.89 1.27 13.57
C PRO A 366 -12.41 1.04 15.02
N LYS A 367 -12.37 2.10 15.78
CA LYS A 367 -12.07 2.06 17.22
C LYS A 367 -12.98 3.01 18.00
N ASN A 368 -13.15 2.75 19.30
CA ASN A 368 -13.70 3.74 20.20
C ASN A 368 -12.67 4.83 20.47
N PRO A 369 -13.08 6.08 20.73
CA PRO A 369 -12.19 7.10 21.26
C PRO A 369 -11.49 6.59 22.52
N ASP A 370 -10.24 6.96 22.72
CA ASP A 370 -9.50 6.55 23.93
C ASP A 370 -10.13 7.13 25.22
N THR A 371 -10.90 8.20 25.06
CA THR A 371 -11.71 8.82 26.15
C THR A 371 -13.07 8.18 26.36
N TRP A 372 -13.43 7.14 25.58
CA TRP A 372 -14.74 6.48 25.70
C TRP A 372 -14.92 5.87 27.10
N PRO A 373 -15.97 6.26 27.86
CA PRO A 373 -16.03 5.94 29.30
C PRO A 373 -16.17 4.46 29.62
N LYS A 374 -16.65 3.66 28.65
CA LYS A 374 -16.81 2.21 28.82
C LYS A 374 -15.64 1.38 28.24
N GLY A 375 -14.63 2.08 27.72
CA GLY A 375 -13.40 1.47 27.24
C GLY A 375 -13.46 0.98 25.78
N PRO A 376 -12.34 0.40 25.29
CA PRO A 376 -12.17 0.04 23.88
C PRO A 376 -13.04 -1.14 23.39
N TYR A 377 -13.53 -1.96 24.32
CA TYR A 377 -14.33 -3.16 24.02
C TYR A 377 -15.84 -2.92 24.01
N ASP A 378 -16.30 -1.75 24.42
CA ASP A 378 -17.72 -1.43 24.47
C ASP A 378 -18.25 -1.15 23.06
N ARG A 379 -19.33 -1.86 22.70
CA ARG A 379 -19.98 -1.75 21.39
C ARG A 379 -21.08 -0.68 21.33
N SER A 380 -21.35 0.01 22.45
CA SER A 380 -22.37 1.04 22.48
C SER A 380 -21.87 2.40 22.00
N CYS A 381 -20.61 2.52 21.55
CA CYS A 381 -20.09 3.72 20.94
C CYS A 381 -20.83 4.01 19.62
N PRO A 382 -21.48 5.19 19.49
CA PRO A 382 -22.20 5.54 18.27
C PRO A 382 -21.28 5.68 17.06
N ASP A 383 -21.81 5.43 15.85
CA ASP A 383 -21.06 5.60 14.61
C ASP A 383 -20.49 7.03 14.46
N ALA A 384 -21.25 8.04 14.90
CA ALA A 384 -20.82 9.44 14.85
C ALA A 384 -19.59 9.75 15.71
N GLU A 385 -19.36 8.97 16.78
CA GLU A 385 -18.21 9.10 17.67
C GLU A 385 -17.09 8.10 17.36
N THR A 386 -17.34 7.18 16.43
CA THR A 386 -16.36 6.17 16.02
C THR A 386 -15.15 6.83 15.37
N GLU A 387 -13.99 6.48 15.88
CA GLU A 387 -12.70 6.83 15.26
C GLU A 387 -12.19 5.69 14.37
N TYR A 388 -11.21 6.04 13.55
CA TYR A 388 -10.63 5.11 12.59
C TYR A 388 -9.11 5.26 12.60
N THR A 389 -8.40 4.13 12.51
CA THR A 389 -6.95 4.13 12.39
C THR A 389 -6.51 3.22 11.25
N VAL A 390 -5.41 3.57 10.57
CA VAL A 390 -4.88 2.78 9.47
C VAL A 390 -4.33 1.46 9.96
N GLY A 391 -4.78 0.38 9.37
CA GLY A 391 -4.26 -0.98 9.55
C GLY A 391 -3.27 -1.40 8.48
N GLU A 392 -3.36 -0.79 7.27
CA GLU A 392 -2.51 -1.12 6.14
C GLU A 392 -2.58 -0.06 5.04
N PHE A 393 -1.45 0.15 4.34
CA PHE A 393 -1.41 0.80 3.04
C PHE A 393 -1.16 -0.22 1.94
N ASN A 394 -1.86 -0.06 0.81
CA ASN A 394 -1.60 -0.82 -0.40
C ASN A 394 -1.27 0.16 -1.53
N CYS A 395 -0.03 0.16 -2.02
CA CYS A 395 0.48 1.17 -2.96
C CYS A 395 1.09 0.59 -4.25
N SER A 396 0.95 -0.71 -4.48
CA SER A 396 1.49 -1.34 -5.70
C SER A 396 0.41 -1.93 -6.59
N CYS A 397 -0.23 -2.99 -6.16
CA CYS A 397 -1.16 -3.77 -6.95
C CYS A 397 -2.59 -3.75 -6.41
N VAL A 398 -3.11 -2.55 -6.13
CA VAL A 398 -4.51 -2.38 -5.73
C VAL A 398 -5.42 -2.90 -6.85
N GLY A 399 -6.25 -3.90 -6.54
CA GLY A 399 -7.21 -4.44 -7.49
C GLY A 399 -8.42 -3.53 -7.65
N ILE A 400 -8.72 -3.17 -8.89
CA ILE A 400 -9.94 -2.43 -9.27
C ILE A 400 -10.83 -3.22 -10.23
N SER A 401 -10.49 -4.46 -10.47
CA SER A 401 -11.15 -5.35 -11.42
C SER A 401 -12.62 -5.63 -11.11
N LYS A 402 -13.01 -5.56 -9.84
CA LYS A 402 -14.44 -5.68 -9.47
C LYS A 402 -15.28 -4.55 -10.08
N PHE A 403 -14.70 -3.36 -10.21
CA PHE A 403 -15.36 -2.23 -10.87
C PHE A 403 -15.37 -2.40 -12.38
N GLN A 404 -14.33 -3.00 -12.94
CA GLN A 404 -14.26 -3.28 -14.36
C GLN A 404 -15.31 -4.29 -14.79
N ALA A 405 -15.63 -5.30 -13.98
CA ALA A 405 -16.70 -6.26 -14.26
C ALA A 405 -18.06 -5.58 -14.41
N VAL A 406 -18.25 -4.41 -13.78
CA VAL A 406 -19.44 -3.57 -13.93
C VAL A 406 -19.37 -2.71 -15.18
N CYS A 407 -18.20 -2.25 -15.58
CA CYS A 407 -18.00 -1.36 -16.74
C CYS A 407 -17.88 -2.08 -18.08
N GLY A 408 -17.46 -3.31 -18.12
CA GLY A 408 -17.21 -4.06 -19.37
C GLY A 408 -17.47 -5.55 -19.27
N GLY A 409 -17.98 -6.02 -18.15
CA GLY A 409 -18.18 -7.45 -17.88
C GLY A 409 -19.58 -7.98 -18.22
N GLU A 410 -19.83 -9.19 -17.76
CA GLU A 410 -21.06 -9.95 -18.02
C GLU A 410 -22.33 -9.33 -17.43
N LYS A 411 -22.21 -8.36 -16.49
CA LYS A 411 -23.36 -7.61 -15.95
C LYS A 411 -23.51 -6.30 -16.68
N THR A 412 -24.68 -6.08 -17.23
CA THR A 412 -25.03 -4.78 -17.79
C THR A 412 -25.24 -3.77 -16.65
N LEU A 413 -24.99 -2.50 -16.91
CA LEU A 413 -25.25 -1.41 -15.95
C LEU A 413 -26.68 -1.38 -15.42
N ALA A 414 -27.62 -1.97 -16.15
CA ALA A 414 -29.02 -2.11 -15.76
C ALA A 414 -29.21 -3.12 -14.59
N ASP A 415 -28.26 -4.03 -14.41
CA ASP A 415 -28.34 -5.09 -13.39
C ASP A 415 -27.76 -4.67 -12.04
N VAL A 416 -27.19 -3.46 -11.94
CA VAL A 416 -26.59 -2.93 -10.71
C VAL A 416 -27.52 -1.88 -10.11
N PRO A 417 -27.96 -2.03 -8.85
CA PRO A 417 -28.73 -1.01 -8.15
C PRO A 417 -28.04 0.34 -8.19
N ASP A 418 -28.79 1.43 -8.41
CA ASP A 418 -28.22 2.78 -8.49
C ASP A 418 -27.47 3.20 -7.21
N ALA A 419 -27.85 2.65 -6.05
CA ALA A 419 -27.19 2.90 -4.77
C ALA A 419 -25.81 2.23 -4.67
N ASP A 420 -25.59 1.13 -5.40
CA ASP A 420 -24.33 0.34 -5.35
C ASP A 420 -23.44 0.61 -6.55
N TYR A 421 -23.84 1.57 -7.41
CA TYR A 421 -23.16 1.85 -8.65
C TYR A 421 -22.02 2.82 -8.47
N PHE A 422 -20.80 2.33 -8.61
CA PHE A 422 -19.58 3.12 -8.79
C PHE A 422 -18.95 2.76 -10.13
N ASP A 423 -18.84 3.73 -11.02
CA ASP A 423 -18.22 3.52 -12.32
C ASP A 423 -16.70 3.37 -12.17
N ALA A 424 -16.17 2.18 -12.44
CA ALA A 424 -14.72 1.96 -12.50
C ALA A 424 -14.06 2.86 -13.55
N CYS A 425 -14.80 3.28 -14.55
CA CYS A 425 -14.33 4.23 -15.54
C CYS A 425 -14.10 5.62 -14.92
N GLU A 426 -14.89 6.05 -13.95
CA GLU A 426 -14.61 7.29 -13.21
C GLU A 426 -13.29 7.22 -12.48
N LEU A 427 -12.95 6.07 -11.85
CA LEU A 427 -11.67 5.87 -11.20
C LEU A 427 -10.50 5.93 -12.20
N THR A 428 -10.60 5.21 -13.31
CA THR A 428 -9.53 5.18 -14.32
C THR A 428 -9.36 6.53 -15.03
N ASP A 429 -10.45 7.29 -15.22
CA ASP A 429 -10.37 8.67 -15.72
C ASP A 429 -9.70 9.59 -14.71
N LEU A 430 -10.06 9.48 -13.43
CA LEU A 430 -9.41 10.24 -12.38
C LEU A 430 -7.91 9.90 -12.29
N MET A 431 -7.55 8.62 -12.42
CA MET A 431 -6.14 8.22 -12.48
C MET A 431 -5.42 8.85 -13.68
N GLY A 432 -6.05 8.87 -14.86
CA GLY A 432 -5.51 9.51 -16.05
C GLY A 432 -5.30 11.01 -15.85
N ILE A 433 -6.29 11.71 -15.30
CA ILE A 433 -6.20 13.14 -14.97
C ILE A 433 -5.05 13.38 -14.00
N LYS A 434 -4.99 12.62 -12.89
CA LYS A 434 -3.93 12.75 -11.88
C LYS A 434 -2.54 12.45 -12.44
N ALA A 435 -2.41 11.46 -13.30
CA ALA A 435 -1.14 11.15 -13.97
C ALA A 435 -0.64 12.34 -14.79
N ILE A 436 -1.51 12.97 -15.57
CA ILE A 436 -1.15 14.14 -16.39
C ILE A 436 -0.86 15.35 -15.49
N GLU A 437 -1.66 15.63 -14.46
CA GLU A 437 -1.40 16.70 -13.49
C GLU A 437 -0.02 16.56 -12.83
N MET A 438 0.31 15.35 -12.38
CA MET A 438 1.61 15.05 -11.74
C MET A 438 2.78 15.22 -12.71
N LEU A 439 2.60 14.84 -13.98
CA LEU A 439 3.63 15.03 -15.02
C LEU A 439 3.85 16.52 -15.33
N VAL A 440 2.78 17.30 -15.46
CA VAL A 440 2.87 18.76 -15.65
C VAL A 440 3.64 19.38 -14.49
N LYS A 441 3.23 19.07 -13.26
CA LYS A 441 3.90 19.58 -12.06
C LYS A 441 5.37 19.19 -11.99
N ALA A 442 5.71 17.94 -12.24
CA ALA A 442 7.10 17.49 -12.22
C ALA A 442 7.97 18.20 -13.27
N LYS A 443 7.39 18.52 -14.43
CA LYS A 443 8.07 19.29 -15.46
C LYS A 443 8.30 20.75 -15.03
N GLU A 444 7.30 21.37 -14.39
CA GLU A 444 7.40 22.74 -13.86
C GLU A 444 8.42 22.82 -12.72
N ASP A 445 8.38 21.89 -11.76
CA ASP A 445 9.31 21.84 -10.62
C ASP A 445 10.75 21.66 -11.12
N ARG A 446 10.97 20.84 -12.14
CA ARG A 446 12.29 20.68 -12.75
C ARG A 446 12.77 21.95 -13.44
N ALA A 447 11.90 22.62 -14.20
CA ALA A 447 12.24 23.89 -14.84
C ALA A 447 12.56 24.96 -13.80
N ALA A 448 11.82 25.03 -12.71
CA ALA A 448 12.08 25.96 -11.61
C ALA A 448 13.42 25.66 -10.92
N LYS A 449 13.75 24.39 -10.71
CA LYS A 449 15.03 23.99 -10.12
C LYS A 449 16.20 24.35 -11.02
N MET A 450 16.13 24.08 -12.31
CA MET A 450 17.16 24.44 -13.28
C MET A 450 17.36 25.97 -13.34
N LEU A 451 16.26 26.74 -13.27
CA LEU A 451 16.35 28.20 -13.23
C LEU A 451 17.03 28.70 -11.94
N ALA A 452 16.68 28.10 -10.79
CA ALA A 452 17.30 28.44 -9.51
C ALA A 452 18.82 28.14 -9.50
N GLU A 453 19.22 26.97 -10.05
CA GLU A 453 20.63 26.61 -10.21
C GLU A 453 21.37 27.55 -11.16
N ALA A 454 20.77 27.96 -12.26
CA ALA A 454 21.34 28.92 -13.20
C ALA A 454 21.52 30.29 -12.56
N VAL A 455 20.57 30.76 -11.75
CA VAL A 455 20.66 31.99 -11.00
C VAL A 455 21.72 31.92 -9.90
N GLY A 456 21.79 30.76 -9.19
CA GLY A 456 22.77 30.51 -8.13
C GLY A 456 24.22 30.43 -8.63
N CYS A 457 24.44 30.06 -9.89
CA CYS A 457 25.75 30.06 -10.54
C CYS A 457 26.26 31.44 -10.96
N GLY A 458 25.54 32.56 -10.65
CA GLY A 458 25.91 33.88 -11.02
C GLY A 458 25.76 34.19 -12.53
N CYS A 459 25.09 33.34 -13.26
CA CYS A 459 24.69 33.63 -14.64
C CYS A 459 23.58 34.69 -14.60
N TRP A 460 23.96 35.93 -14.88
CA TRP A 460 23.06 37.06 -14.89
C TRP A 460 22.01 36.90 -16.00
N VAL A 461 20.76 36.66 -15.62
CA VAL A 461 19.64 36.77 -16.56
C VAL A 461 19.28 38.26 -16.64
N GLY A 462 19.75 38.92 -17.67
CA GLY A 462 19.44 40.32 -17.92
C GLY A 462 17.94 40.57 -18.01
N PRO A 463 17.50 41.85 -17.77
CA PRO A 463 16.08 42.18 -17.84
C PRO A 463 15.53 41.86 -19.24
N ARG A 464 14.29 41.38 -19.28
CA ARG A 464 13.57 41.06 -20.53
C ARG A 464 13.72 42.17 -21.54
N GLY A 465 14.41 41.92 -22.65
CA GLY A 465 14.55 42.87 -23.73
C GLY A 465 15.92 42.95 -24.39
N ASN A 466 16.92 42.22 -23.93
CA ASN A 466 18.23 42.22 -24.59
C ASN A 466 18.37 40.94 -25.47
N PRO A 467 18.43 41.07 -26.82
CA PRO A 467 18.42 39.92 -27.73
C PRO A 467 19.74 39.15 -27.83
N LEU A 468 20.72 39.43 -26.98
CA LEU A 468 22.09 38.95 -27.11
C LEU A 468 22.52 37.84 -26.15
N MET A 469 21.61 37.27 -25.31
CA MET A 469 21.92 36.12 -24.47
C MET A 469 20.95 34.98 -24.71
N LYS A 470 21.39 33.91 -25.38
CA LYS A 470 20.77 32.60 -25.36
C LYS A 470 21.43 31.75 -24.28
N VAL A 471 20.68 31.39 -23.27
CA VAL A 471 21.11 30.34 -22.32
C VAL A 471 20.67 28.99 -22.92
N GLU A 472 21.62 28.19 -23.40
CA GLU A 472 21.35 26.80 -23.75
C GLU A 472 21.63 25.93 -22.52
N VAL A 473 20.58 25.30 -22.03
CA VAL A 473 20.69 24.32 -20.94
C VAL A 473 20.84 22.96 -21.57
N THR A 474 22.00 22.35 -21.39
CA THR A 474 22.27 20.98 -21.82
C THR A 474 22.20 20.02 -20.62
N GLU A 475 22.01 18.72 -20.87
CA GLU A 475 21.96 17.69 -19.82
C GLU A 475 23.20 17.62 -18.91
N ASN A 476 24.30 18.30 -19.28
CA ASN A 476 25.57 18.32 -18.55
C ASN A 476 25.89 19.63 -17.85
N GLY A 477 24.93 20.57 -17.75
CA GLY A 477 25.11 21.87 -17.07
C GLY A 477 24.82 23.08 -17.97
N CYS A 478 24.79 24.28 -17.36
CA CYS A 478 24.57 25.53 -18.06
C CYS A 478 25.85 26.00 -18.76
N THR A 479 25.85 26.18 -20.06
CA THR A 479 26.88 26.91 -20.80
C THR A 479 26.32 28.27 -21.24
N CYS A 480 26.96 29.35 -20.82
CA CYS A 480 26.66 30.70 -21.32
C CYS A 480 27.41 30.93 -22.63
N ALA A 481 26.72 31.03 -23.74
CA ALA A 481 27.28 31.49 -25.00
C ALA A 481 26.90 32.94 -25.21
N VAL A 482 27.89 33.83 -25.34
CA VAL A 482 27.72 35.21 -25.77
C VAL A 482 27.85 35.21 -27.30
N GLN A 483 26.80 35.60 -28.00
CA GLN A 483 26.88 35.92 -29.42
C GLN A 483 27.21 37.37 -29.62
#